data_c40c16ea475e2c45dfd04bbf0c5b0f35
#
_entry.id   c40c16ea475e2c45dfd04bbf0c5b0f35
#
_cell.length_a   1.000
_cell.length_b   1.000
_cell.length_c   1.000
_cell.angle_alpha   90.00
_cell.angle_beta   90.00
_cell.angle_gamma   90.00
#
_symmetry.space_group_name_H-M   'P 1'
#
loop_
_entity.id
_entity.type
_entity.pdbx_description
1 polymer ?
#
loop_
_entity_poly.entity_id
_entity_poly.type
_entity_poly.pdbx_seq_one_letter_code
_entity_poly.pdbx_strand_id
1 'polypeptide(L)'
;MEIYRKEGITMEQKKRIFSGIQPSGDLTLGSYMGAIKNWVALQDEYDCLYCIVDMHAITVRQVPADLRRRSLEQLAQYIACGLDPEKNVLFIQSHVHQHAELGWVLNCYSMFGELSRMTQFKDKSAKNADNINGGLFTYPALMAADILLYQPDLVPVGEDQKQHVELCHTIAVSYTHLRSHETLRHLVC
;
A
#
# COMPACT_ATOMS: atom_id res chain seq x y z
N MET A 1 -16.52 -45.78 -17.33
CA MET A 1 -16.06 -44.77 -16.36
C MET A 1 -15.32 -43.73 -17.15
N GLU A 2 -16.07 -42.77 -17.70
CA GLU A 2 -15.53 -41.70 -18.56
C GLU A 2 -14.91 -40.63 -17.67
N ILE A 3 -13.62 -40.37 -17.93
CA ILE A 3 -12.86 -39.34 -17.26
C ILE A 3 -13.19 -38.01 -17.96
N TYR A 4 -13.98 -37.15 -17.35
CA TYR A 4 -14.19 -35.78 -17.77
C TYR A 4 -12.88 -35.02 -17.67
N ARG A 5 -12.18 -34.84 -18.79
CA ARG A 5 -11.13 -33.82 -18.93
C ARG A 5 -11.82 -32.45 -19.01
N LYS A 6 -11.78 -31.67 -17.93
CA LYS A 6 -11.99 -30.24 -18.03
C LYS A 6 -10.89 -29.67 -18.91
N GLU A 7 -11.25 -29.28 -20.12
CA GLU A 7 -10.39 -28.39 -20.94
C GLU A 7 -10.23 -27.09 -20.15
N GLY A 8 -9.05 -26.91 -19.55
CA GLY A 8 -8.68 -25.71 -18.84
C GLY A 8 -8.50 -24.59 -19.84
N ILE A 9 -9.44 -23.66 -19.88
CA ILE A 9 -9.18 -22.33 -20.36
C ILE A 9 -8.18 -21.74 -19.37
N THR A 10 -6.91 -21.77 -19.71
CA THR A 10 -5.88 -20.97 -19.05
C THR A 10 -6.17 -19.52 -19.43
N MET A 11 -7.04 -18.85 -18.68
CA MET A 11 -7.11 -17.39 -18.71
C MET A 11 -5.73 -16.92 -18.24
N GLU A 12 -5.00 -16.27 -19.11
CA GLU A 12 -3.74 -15.62 -18.78
C GLU A 12 -4.05 -14.65 -17.63
N GLN A 13 -3.50 -14.95 -16.45
CA GLN A 13 -3.82 -14.18 -15.25
C GLN A 13 -3.25 -12.77 -15.45
N LYS A 14 -4.13 -11.75 -15.43
CA LYS A 14 -3.69 -10.36 -15.54
C LYS A 14 -2.66 -10.06 -14.44
N LYS A 15 -1.63 -9.31 -14.81
CA LYS A 15 -0.66 -8.81 -13.83
C LYS A 15 -1.34 -7.90 -12.84
N ARG A 16 -0.93 -7.98 -11.57
CA ARG A 16 -1.52 -7.20 -10.48
C ARG A 16 -0.83 -5.87 -10.29
N ILE A 17 -1.65 -4.84 -10.11
CA ILE A 17 -1.19 -3.50 -9.71
C ILE A 17 -1.72 -3.20 -8.31
N PHE A 18 -0.85 -2.66 -7.46
CA PHE A 18 -1.24 -2.05 -6.19
C PHE A 18 -0.75 -0.61 -6.14
N SER A 19 -1.63 0.30 -5.78
CA SER A 19 -1.26 1.69 -5.50
C SER A 19 -2.24 2.31 -4.49
N GLY A 20 -1.84 3.44 -3.89
CA GLY A 20 -2.67 4.12 -2.91
C GLY A 20 -2.30 5.58 -2.73
N ILE A 21 -3.28 6.37 -2.32
CA ILE A 21 -3.09 7.79 -1.97
C ILE A 21 -3.62 8.02 -0.57
N GLN A 22 -2.87 8.81 0.18
CA GLN A 22 -3.20 9.22 1.56
C GLN A 22 -4.32 10.27 1.54
N PRO A 23 -5.38 10.13 2.39
CA PRO A 23 -6.48 11.09 2.47
C PRO A 23 -6.09 12.32 3.31
N SER A 24 -5.05 13.05 2.86
CA SER A 24 -4.48 14.21 3.57
C SER A 24 -5.16 15.54 3.23
N GLY A 25 -6.10 15.54 2.30
CA GLY A 25 -6.84 16.71 1.82
C GLY A 25 -7.56 16.43 0.51
N ASP A 26 -8.01 17.47 -0.17
CA ASP A 26 -8.62 17.32 -1.50
C ASP A 26 -7.58 16.85 -2.53
N LEU A 27 -8.04 16.04 -3.49
CA LEU A 27 -7.21 15.62 -4.60
C LEU A 27 -6.76 16.86 -5.40
N THR A 28 -5.46 16.99 -5.56
CA THR A 28 -4.88 18.06 -6.37
C THR A 28 -4.83 17.64 -7.85
N LEU A 29 -4.68 18.64 -8.74
CA LEU A 29 -4.42 18.37 -10.15
C LEU A 29 -3.16 17.50 -10.34
N GLY A 30 -2.15 17.67 -9.48
CA GLY A 30 -0.95 16.84 -9.46
C GLY A 30 -1.25 15.38 -9.13
N SER A 31 -2.10 15.10 -8.14
CA SER A 31 -2.53 13.75 -7.79
C SER A 31 -3.33 13.10 -8.93
N TYR A 32 -4.21 13.87 -9.58
CA TYR A 32 -4.97 13.38 -10.73
C TYR A 32 -4.06 13.04 -11.91
N MET A 33 -3.21 13.98 -12.34
CA MET A 33 -2.34 13.79 -13.50
C MET A 33 -1.22 12.77 -13.25
N GLY A 34 -0.68 12.73 -12.04
CA GLY A 34 0.44 11.86 -11.68
C GLY A 34 0.05 10.42 -11.36
N ALA A 35 -1.18 10.20 -10.88
CA ALA A 35 -1.63 8.88 -10.46
C ALA A 35 -2.95 8.46 -11.10
N ILE A 36 -4.07 9.11 -10.78
CA ILE A 36 -5.42 8.60 -11.07
C ILE A 36 -5.67 8.45 -12.57
N LYS A 37 -5.23 9.41 -13.38
CA LYS A 37 -5.34 9.33 -14.84
C LYS A 37 -4.66 8.07 -15.40
N ASN A 38 -3.50 7.71 -14.86
CA ASN A 38 -2.77 6.51 -15.27
C ASN A 38 -3.49 5.25 -14.79
N TRP A 39 -4.06 5.26 -13.58
CA TRP A 39 -4.83 4.14 -13.05
C TRP A 39 -6.06 3.84 -13.91
N VAL A 40 -6.78 4.88 -14.34
CA VAL A 40 -7.94 4.73 -15.26
C VAL A 40 -7.50 4.10 -16.58
N ALA A 41 -6.33 4.44 -17.11
CA ALA A 41 -5.83 3.86 -18.34
C ALA A 41 -5.43 2.38 -18.20
N LEU A 42 -5.01 1.96 -17.00
CA LEU A 42 -4.52 0.61 -16.73
C LEU A 42 -5.62 -0.39 -16.34
N GLN A 43 -6.80 0.07 -15.94
CA GLN A 43 -7.84 -0.77 -15.34
C GLN A 43 -8.40 -1.87 -16.25
N ASP A 44 -8.28 -1.76 -17.57
CA ASP A 44 -8.75 -2.78 -18.50
C ASP A 44 -7.71 -3.88 -18.75
N GLU A 45 -6.42 -3.59 -18.54
CA GLU A 45 -5.32 -4.50 -18.84
C GLU A 45 -4.83 -5.27 -17.61
N TYR A 46 -5.01 -4.72 -16.39
CA TYR A 46 -4.44 -5.23 -15.15
C TYR A 46 -5.51 -5.61 -14.12
N ASP A 47 -5.10 -6.44 -13.14
CA ASP A 47 -5.82 -6.70 -11.88
C ASP A 47 -5.45 -5.59 -10.89
N CYS A 48 -6.30 -4.56 -10.79
CA CYS A 48 -5.94 -3.32 -10.10
C CYS A 48 -6.57 -3.24 -8.70
N LEU A 49 -5.70 -2.95 -7.71
CA LEU A 49 -6.07 -2.68 -6.33
C LEU A 49 -5.65 -1.26 -5.96
N TYR A 50 -6.62 -0.40 -5.68
CA TYR A 50 -6.38 0.99 -5.30
C TYR A 50 -6.87 1.27 -3.89
N CYS A 51 -5.94 1.64 -3.03
CA CYS A 51 -6.13 1.78 -1.60
C CYS A 51 -6.15 3.25 -1.18
N ILE A 52 -7.08 3.60 -0.29
CA ILE A 52 -7.01 4.86 0.46
C ILE A 52 -6.23 4.55 1.74
N VAL A 53 -4.99 5.04 1.81
CA VAL A 53 -4.04 4.67 2.87
C VAL A 53 -4.20 5.58 4.10
N ASP A 54 -5.33 5.45 4.77
CA ASP A 54 -5.73 6.26 5.93
C ASP A 54 -4.87 5.99 7.16
N MET A 55 -4.31 4.80 7.32
CA MET A 55 -3.38 4.50 8.41
C MET A 55 -2.05 5.25 8.28
N HIS A 56 -1.61 5.59 7.07
CA HIS A 56 -0.46 6.48 6.88
C HIS A 56 -0.79 7.93 7.26
N ALA A 57 -2.05 8.35 7.16
CA ALA A 57 -2.47 9.69 7.54
C ALA A 57 -2.35 9.94 9.05
N ILE A 58 -2.55 8.92 9.90
CA ILE A 58 -2.49 9.06 11.36
C ILE A 58 -1.06 9.20 11.92
N THR A 59 -0.02 9.07 11.09
CA THR A 59 1.36 9.41 11.46
C THR A 59 1.51 10.90 11.80
N VAL A 60 0.57 11.72 11.36
CA VAL A 60 0.38 13.12 11.76
C VAL A 60 -0.97 13.22 12.44
N ARG A 61 -1.11 14.10 13.45
CA ARG A 61 -2.38 14.27 14.18
C ARG A 61 -3.53 14.61 13.22
N GLN A 62 -4.59 13.84 13.31
CA GLN A 62 -5.83 14.01 12.54
C GLN A 62 -7.02 14.20 13.47
N VAL A 63 -8.02 14.93 13.01
CA VAL A 63 -9.35 14.90 13.62
C VAL A 63 -10.07 13.67 13.08
N PRO A 64 -10.47 12.70 13.92
CA PRO A 64 -11.00 11.40 13.43
C PRO A 64 -12.21 11.52 12.52
N ALA A 65 -13.13 12.47 12.81
CA ALA A 65 -14.29 12.72 11.97
C ALA A 65 -13.90 13.23 10.57
N ASP A 66 -12.91 14.11 10.49
CA ASP A 66 -12.41 14.65 9.22
C ASP A 66 -11.68 13.58 8.41
N LEU A 67 -10.85 12.75 9.06
CA LEU A 67 -10.16 11.66 8.37
C LEU A 67 -11.16 10.68 7.76
N ARG A 68 -12.20 10.29 8.52
CA ARG A 68 -13.26 9.40 8.01
C ARG A 68 -13.98 10.02 6.82
N ARG A 69 -14.36 11.29 6.91
CA ARG A 69 -15.03 12.01 5.82
C ARG A 69 -14.15 12.08 4.59
N ARG A 70 -12.89 12.50 4.73
CA ARG A 70 -11.92 12.60 3.62
C ARG A 70 -11.64 11.27 2.94
N SER A 71 -11.56 10.17 3.71
CA SER A 71 -11.38 8.84 3.13
C SER A 71 -12.54 8.44 2.23
N LEU A 72 -13.78 8.72 2.62
CA LEU A 72 -14.96 8.46 1.82
C LEU A 72 -15.07 9.41 0.62
N GLU A 73 -14.78 10.69 0.80
CA GLU A 73 -14.74 11.68 -0.28
C GLU A 73 -13.71 11.31 -1.33
N GLN A 74 -12.52 10.87 -0.91
CA GLN A 74 -11.47 10.44 -1.84
C GLN A 74 -11.87 9.19 -2.62
N LEU A 75 -12.57 8.24 -2.01
CA LEU A 75 -13.12 7.08 -2.71
C LEU A 75 -14.13 7.50 -3.77
N ALA A 76 -15.03 8.43 -3.43
CA ALA A 76 -15.98 8.99 -4.37
C ALA A 76 -15.28 9.74 -5.53
N GLN A 77 -14.19 10.46 -5.22
CA GLN A 77 -13.38 11.14 -6.25
C GLN A 77 -12.68 10.15 -7.19
N TYR A 78 -12.21 9.00 -6.71
CA TYR A 78 -11.64 7.95 -7.57
C TYR A 78 -12.67 7.49 -8.62
N ILE A 79 -13.89 7.20 -8.17
CA ILE A 79 -15.00 6.78 -9.04
C ILE A 79 -15.38 7.91 -10.01
N ALA A 80 -15.50 9.15 -9.53
CA ALA A 80 -15.80 10.32 -10.34
C ALA A 80 -14.73 10.60 -11.41
N CYS A 81 -13.48 10.26 -11.15
CA CYS A 81 -12.38 10.38 -12.10
C CYS A 81 -12.33 9.25 -13.15
N GLY A 82 -13.20 8.24 -13.03
CA GLY A 82 -13.35 7.18 -14.03
C GLY A 82 -12.84 5.80 -13.62
N LEU A 83 -12.46 5.60 -12.35
CA LEU A 83 -12.18 4.25 -11.85
C LEU A 83 -13.50 3.49 -11.66
N ASP A 84 -13.62 2.37 -12.35
CA ASP A 84 -14.80 1.52 -12.33
C ASP A 84 -14.71 0.51 -11.17
N PRO A 85 -15.58 0.56 -10.14
CA PRO A 85 -15.55 -0.36 -9.02
C PRO A 85 -15.91 -1.81 -9.40
N GLU A 86 -16.52 -2.04 -10.57
CA GLU A 86 -16.79 -3.40 -11.07
C GLU A 86 -15.53 -4.05 -11.70
N LYS A 87 -14.54 -3.22 -12.09
CA LYS A 87 -13.28 -3.67 -12.68
C LYS A 87 -12.12 -3.69 -11.70
N ASN A 88 -12.16 -2.84 -10.67
CA ASN A 88 -11.08 -2.60 -9.75
C ASN A 88 -11.48 -2.88 -8.31
N VAL A 89 -10.53 -3.30 -7.49
CA VAL A 89 -10.72 -3.35 -6.05
C VAL A 89 -10.37 -1.99 -5.46
N LEU A 90 -11.39 -1.26 -4.99
CA LEU A 90 -11.23 0.04 -4.32
C LEU A 90 -11.54 -0.14 -2.84
N PHE A 91 -10.62 0.23 -1.94
CA PHE A 91 -10.82 0.00 -0.52
C PHE A 91 -10.08 1.00 0.38
N ILE A 92 -10.46 1.02 1.66
CA ILE A 92 -9.82 1.81 2.70
C ILE A 92 -8.92 0.88 3.52
N GLN A 93 -7.66 1.24 3.69
CA GLN A 93 -6.61 0.45 4.34
C GLN A 93 -7.02 -0.06 5.73
N SER A 94 -7.57 0.80 6.57
CA SER A 94 -7.98 0.44 7.94
C SER A 94 -9.13 -0.57 8.00
N HIS A 95 -9.85 -0.81 6.90
CA HIS A 95 -10.90 -1.83 6.84
C HIS A 95 -10.32 -3.25 6.62
N VAL A 96 -9.03 -3.35 6.29
CA VAL A 96 -8.30 -4.61 6.12
C VAL A 96 -7.19 -4.65 7.18
N HIS A 97 -7.49 -5.20 8.36
CA HIS A 97 -6.60 -5.17 9.52
C HIS A 97 -5.28 -5.93 9.32
N GLN A 98 -5.20 -6.81 8.33
CA GLN A 98 -3.98 -7.52 7.95
C GLN A 98 -2.83 -6.59 7.56
N HIS A 99 -3.12 -5.37 7.11
CA HIS A 99 -2.09 -4.35 6.89
C HIS A 99 -1.33 -4.03 8.19
N ALA A 100 -2.07 -3.84 9.29
CA ALA A 100 -1.46 -3.58 10.60
C ALA A 100 -0.73 -4.81 11.15
N GLU A 101 -1.30 -6.01 11.00
CA GLU A 101 -0.72 -7.26 11.47
C GLU A 101 0.61 -7.54 10.77
N LEU A 102 0.62 -7.52 9.43
CA LEU A 102 1.84 -7.71 8.66
C LEU A 102 2.82 -6.56 8.89
N GLY A 103 2.32 -5.32 8.98
CA GLY A 103 3.12 -4.14 9.30
C GLY A 103 3.88 -4.28 10.62
N TRP A 104 3.24 -4.82 11.66
CA TRP A 104 3.90 -5.10 12.93
C TRP A 104 5.01 -6.16 12.76
N VAL A 105 4.71 -7.27 12.07
CA VAL A 105 5.70 -8.31 11.83
C VAL A 105 6.92 -7.74 11.09
N LEU A 106 6.68 -7.03 9.98
CA LEU A 106 7.77 -6.44 9.18
C LEU A 106 8.54 -5.36 9.94
N ASN A 107 7.88 -4.63 10.84
CA ASN A 107 8.54 -3.66 11.71
C ASN A 107 9.59 -4.32 12.62
N CYS A 108 9.32 -5.56 13.09
CA CYS A 108 10.28 -6.33 13.89
C CYS A 108 11.53 -6.76 13.08
N TYR A 109 11.42 -6.78 11.75
CA TYR A 109 12.54 -7.09 10.83
C TYR A 109 13.17 -5.85 10.20
N SER A 110 12.64 -4.66 10.47
CA SER A 110 13.16 -3.40 9.95
C SER A 110 14.28 -2.88 10.86
N MET A 111 15.45 -2.61 10.28
CA MET A 111 16.60 -2.16 11.04
C MET A 111 16.53 -0.66 11.31
N PHE A 112 16.74 -0.26 12.56
CA PHE A 112 16.75 1.16 12.98
C PHE A 112 17.65 2.04 12.11
N GLY A 113 18.86 1.53 11.77
CA GLY A 113 19.80 2.27 10.92
C GLY A 113 19.31 2.50 9.49
N GLU A 114 18.45 1.64 8.95
CA GLU A 114 17.86 1.80 7.62
C GLU A 114 16.73 2.82 7.68
N LEU A 115 15.81 2.67 8.63
CA LEU A 115 14.69 3.60 8.81
C LEU A 115 15.18 5.04 9.10
N SER A 116 16.21 5.21 9.92
CA SER A 116 16.76 6.52 10.28
C SER A 116 17.45 7.26 9.11
N ARG A 117 17.87 6.53 8.07
CA ARG A 117 18.50 7.11 6.87
C ARG A 117 17.48 7.58 5.81
N MET A 118 16.21 7.21 5.96
CA MET A 118 15.16 7.62 5.03
C MET A 118 15.05 9.14 4.92
N THR A 119 15.15 9.68 3.71
CA THR A 119 15.06 11.12 3.47
C THR A 119 13.71 11.69 3.88
N GLN A 120 12.63 10.99 3.57
CA GLN A 120 11.28 11.41 3.94
C GLN A 120 11.04 11.42 5.47
N PHE A 121 11.69 10.54 6.24
CA PHE A 121 11.66 10.64 7.69
C PHE A 121 12.27 11.95 8.17
N LYS A 122 13.42 12.34 7.63
CA LYS A 122 14.10 13.60 7.97
C LYS A 122 13.25 14.82 7.62
N ASP A 123 12.67 14.83 6.41
CA ASP A 123 11.83 15.93 5.93
C ASP A 123 10.54 16.07 6.73
N LYS A 124 9.87 14.95 7.00
CA LYS A 124 8.63 14.94 7.80
C LYS A 124 8.89 15.30 9.26
N SER A 125 10.00 14.83 9.85
CA SER A 125 10.41 15.18 11.21
C SER A 125 10.73 16.68 11.33
N ALA A 126 11.39 17.25 10.34
CA ALA A 126 11.66 18.70 10.32
C ALA A 126 10.38 19.55 10.23
N LYS A 127 9.39 19.08 9.45
CA LYS A 127 8.09 19.77 9.31
C LYS A 127 7.16 19.59 10.51
N ASN A 128 7.33 18.52 11.31
CA ASN A 128 6.50 18.16 12.44
C ASN A 128 7.33 17.99 13.71
N ALA A 129 8.26 18.91 13.98
CA ALA A 129 9.21 18.81 15.08
C ALA A 129 8.56 18.56 16.46
N ASP A 130 7.35 19.13 16.68
CA ASP A 130 6.59 18.96 17.92
C ASP A 130 5.82 17.64 18.02
N ASN A 131 5.83 16.81 16.97
CA ASN A 131 5.06 15.55 16.93
C ASN A 131 5.81 14.45 16.18
N ILE A 132 7.06 14.22 16.54
CA ILE A 132 7.83 13.07 16.03
C ILE A 132 7.42 11.85 16.84
N ASN A 133 6.59 10.98 16.25
CA ASN A 133 6.07 9.79 16.89
C ASN A 133 6.59 8.50 16.24
N GLY A 134 6.36 7.35 16.91
CA GLY A 134 6.81 6.05 16.42
C GLY A 134 6.28 5.71 15.02
N GLY A 135 5.02 6.05 14.71
CA GLY A 135 4.44 5.81 13.40
C GLY A 135 5.13 6.58 12.29
N LEU A 136 5.57 7.82 12.57
CA LEU A 136 6.34 8.61 11.61
C LEU A 136 7.72 7.98 11.29
N PHE A 137 8.27 7.23 12.24
CA PHE A 137 9.54 6.52 12.05
C PHE A 137 9.34 5.18 11.34
N THR A 138 8.27 4.46 11.66
CA THR A 138 8.07 3.07 11.24
C THR A 138 7.08 2.89 10.08
N TYR A 139 6.46 3.97 9.56
CA TYR A 139 5.52 3.85 8.43
C TYR A 139 6.09 3.15 7.18
N PRO A 140 7.41 3.13 6.91
CA PRO A 140 7.93 2.36 5.77
C PRO A 140 7.70 0.85 5.91
N ALA A 141 7.67 0.32 7.15
CA ALA A 141 7.31 -1.08 7.39
C ALA A 141 5.82 -1.35 7.10
N LEU A 142 4.93 -0.40 7.42
CA LEU A 142 3.52 -0.46 7.03
C LEU A 142 3.36 -0.40 5.51
N MET A 143 4.10 0.46 4.82
CA MET A 143 4.09 0.52 3.35
C MET A 143 4.60 -0.79 2.72
N ALA A 144 5.63 -1.41 3.30
CA ALA A 144 6.07 -2.73 2.88
C ALA A 144 4.97 -3.78 3.05
N ALA A 145 4.21 -3.74 4.16
CA ALA A 145 3.07 -4.61 4.39
C ALA A 145 1.97 -4.39 3.36
N ASP A 146 1.64 -3.14 3.05
CA ASP A 146 0.64 -2.78 2.04
C ASP A 146 0.95 -3.44 0.69
N ILE A 147 2.21 -3.42 0.29
CA ILE A 147 2.67 -4.00 -0.97
C ILE A 147 2.72 -5.54 -0.88
N LEU A 148 3.39 -6.08 0.12
CA LEU A 148 3.65 -7.52 0.22
C LEU A 148 2.38 -8.35 0.46
N LEU A 149 1.36 -7.76 1.10
CA LEU A 149 0.08 -8.42 1.36
C LEU A 149 -0.61 -8.88 0.07
N TYR A 150 -0.52 -8.10 -0.98
CA TYR A 150 -1.19 -8.34 -2.26
C TYR A 150 -0.27 -8.93 -3.34
N GLN A 151 1.05 -8.98 -3.10
CA GLN A 151 2.04 -9.50 -4.04
C GLN A 151 1.87 -8.95 -5.47
N PRO A 152 1.82 -7.62 -5.66
CA PRO A 152 1.63 -7.03 -6.96
C PRO A 152 2.84 -7.21 -7.87
N ASP A 153 2.60 -7.32 -9.17
CA ASP A 153 3.67 -7.30 -10.19
C ASP A 153 4.21 -5.88 -10.42
N LEU A 154 3.36 -4.87 -10.21
CA LEU A 154 3.69 -3.46 -10.44
C LEU A 154 3.16 -2.58 -9.29
N VAL A 155 4.00 -1.65 -8.85
CA VAL A 155 3.66 -0.62 -7.85
C VAL A 155 3.99 0.74 -8.45
N PRO A 156 3.04 1.39 -9.14
CA PRO A 156 3.27 2.72 -9.70
C PRO A 156 3.40 3.75 -8.57
N VAL A 157 4.57 4.35 -8.46
CA VAL A 157 4.90 5.35 -7.44
C VAL A 157 5.60 6.56 -8.06
N GLY A 158 5.50 7.71 -7.40
CA GLY A 158 6.31 8.88 -7.75
C GLY A 158 7.80 8.67 -7.43
N GLU A 159 8.66 9.45 -8.07
CA GLU A 159 10.12 9.38 -7.87
C GLU A 159 10.53 9.55 -6.39
N ASP A 160 9.79 10.36 -5.65
CA ASP A 160 9.97 10.60 -4.22
C ASP A 160 9.71 9.34 -3.34
N GLN A 161 9.02 8.32 -3.87
CA GLN A 161 8.72 7.07 -3.19
C GLN A 161 9.69 5.92 -3.54
N LYS A 162 10.62 6.13 -4.45
CA LYS A 162 11.56 5.11 -4.92
C LYS A 162 12.36 4.49 -3.77
N GLN A 163 12.88 5.31 -2.86
CA GLN A 163 13.62 4.84 -1.68
C GLN A 163 12.77 3.94 -0.76
N HIS A 164 11.45 4.17 -0.67
CA HIS A 164 10.55 3.32 0.10
C HIS A 164 10.36 1.96 -0.55
N VAL A 165 10.22 1.91 -1.88
CA VAL A 165 10.11 0.64 -2.62
C VAL A 165 11.40 -0.18 -2.50
N GLU A 166 12.57 0.48 -2.54
CA GLU A 166 13.87 -0.18 -2.29
C GLU A 166 13.94 -0.75 -0.87
N LEU A 167 13.47 0.00 0.13
CA LEU A 167 13.39 -0.49 1.51
C LEU A 167 12.40 -1.64 1.66
N CYS A 168 11.25 -1.60 0.99
CA CYS A 168 10.31 -2.73 0.95
C CYS A 168 10.98 -4.01 0.45
N HIS A 169 11.80 -3.91 -0.60
CA HIS A 169 12.56 -5.04 -1.10
C HIS A 169 13.55 -5.57 -0.05
N THR A 170 14.28 -4.69 0.62
CA THR A 170 15.23 -5.08 1.68
C THR A 170 14.53 -5.79 2.83
N ILE A 171 13.39 -5.27 3.29
CA ILE A 171 12.57 -5.87 4.36
C ILE A 171 12.03 -7.23 3.89
N ALA A 172 11.54 -7.35 2.66
CA ALA A 172 11.04 -8.59 2.10
C ALA A 172 12.13 -9.67 2.05
N VAL A 173 13.34 -9.32 1.63
CA VAL A 173 14.50 -10.24 1.61
C VAL A 173 14.86 -10.68 3.03
N SER A 174 14.93 -9.77 3.98
CA SER A 174 15.21 -10.09 5.39
C SER A 174 14.15 -11.03 5.96
N TYR A 175 12.89 -10.77 5.71
CA TYR A 175 11.78 -11.61 6.15
C TYR A 175 11.79 -13.00 5.50
N THR A 176 12.02 -13.09 4.18
CA THR A 176 12.05 -14.38 3.46
C THR A 176 13.28 -15.22 3.81
N HIS A 177 14.41 -14.59 4.08
CA HIS A 177 15.63 -15.30 4.46
C HIS A 177 15.49 -16.01 5.83
N LEU A 178 14.80 -15.39 6.77
CA LEU A 178 14.45 -16.01 8.06
C LEU A 178 13.37 -17.08 7.93
N ARG A 179 12.45 -16.92 6.98
CA ARG A 179 11.38 -17.90 6.71
C ARG A 179 11.90 -19.23 6.14
N SER A 180 13.07 -19.25 5.52
CA SER A 180 13.69 -20.49 5.03
C SER A 180 14.12 -21.43 6.15
N HIS A 181 14.19 -20.95 7.39
CA HIS A 181 14.57 -21.72 8.56
C HIS A 181 13.42 -22.03 9.53
N GLU A 182 12.25 -21.35 9.45
CA GLU A 182 11.12 -21.68 10.33
C GLU A 182 9.77 -21.41 9.68
N THR A 183 8.86 -22.34 9.90
CA THR A 183 7.46 -22.36 9.43
C THR A 183 6.62 -21.27 10.12
N LEU A 184 6.63 -20.06 9.60
CA LEU A 184 5.69 -18.99 9.96
C LEU A 184 4.28 -19.18 9.34
N ARG A 185 3.95 -20.39 8.87
CA ARG A 185 2.62 -20.75 8.36
C ARG A 185 1.49 -20.61 9.38
N HIS A 186 1.83 -20.42 10.65
CA HIS A 186 0.88 -20.36 11.77
C HIS A 186 0.69 -18.96 12.37
N LEU A 187 1.35 -17.91 11.87
CA LEU A 187 1.21 -16.55 12.39
C LEU A 187 0.32 -15.63 11.57
N VAL A 188 -0.15 -16.10 10.42
CA VAL A 188 -1.14 -15.40 9.59
C VAL A 188 -2.22 -16.41 9.25
N CYS A 189 -3.16 -16.59 10.16
CA CYS A 189 -4.44 -17.24 9.94
C CYS A 189 -5.49 -16.22 9.60
#